data_04df152130cbd6f285592bcc980282f1
#
_entry.id   04df152130cbd6f285592bcc980282f1
#
_cell.length_a   1.000
_cell.length_b   1.000
_cell.length_c   1.000
_cell.angle_alpha   90.00
_cell.angle_beta   90.00
_cell.angle_gamma   90.00
#
_symmetry.space_group_name_H-M   'P 1'
#
loop_
_entity.id
_entity.type
_entity.pdbx_description
1 polymer ?
#
loop_
_entity_poly.entity_id
_entity_poly.type
_entity_poly.pdbx_seq_one_letter_code
_entity_poly.pdbx_strand_id
1 'polypeptide(L)'
;KLPQQYDTIVGERGVGLSGGQKQRISLARAIAIKPAILILDDTTSAVDMETEAHIQQALNEQLDFPCTKIIIAQRISSTKNADKIIILRDGKITETGTHEQLISQNGYYRQIYDLQSGINCSADGKE
;
A
#
# COMPACT_ATOMS: atom_id res chain seq x y z
N LYS A 1 7.09 -4.30 21.16
CA LYS A 1 6.00 -4.71 22.10
C LYS A 1 5.76 -3.55 23.05
N LEU A 2 4.49 -3.24 23.36
CA LEU A 2 4.13 -2.23 24.36
C LEU A 2 4.34 -2.82 25.78
N PRO A 3 4.71 -2.00 26.78
CA PRO A 3 5.11 -2.50 28.12
C PRO A 3 4.03 -3.34 28.82
N GLN A 4 2.77 -2.99 28.66
CA GLN A 4 1.61 -3.67 29.26
C GLN A 4 0.69 -4.28 28.20
N GLN A 5 1.21 -4.54 26.99
CA GLN A 5 0.45 -5.10 25.86
C GLN A 5 -0.84 -4.29 25.59
N TYR A 6 -2.02 -4.92 25.70
CA TYR A 6 -3.31 -4.27 25.43
C TYR A 6 -3.74 -3.31 26.55
N ASP A 7 -3.21 -3.47 27.78
CA ASP A 7 -3.52 -2.61 28.92
C ASP A 7 -2.62 -1.37 29.00
N THR A 8 -1.74 -1.17 28.03
CA THR A 8 -0.88 0.00 27.97
C THR A 8 -1.69 1.28 27.83
N ILE A 9 -1.56 2.20 28.79
CA ILE A 9 -2.19 3.52 28.72
C ILE A 9 -1.49 4.33 27.63
N VAL A 10 -2.26 4.75 26.63
CA VAL A 10 -1.79 5.59 25.52
C VAL A 10 -2.34 7.00 25.74
N GLY A 11 -1.47 8.00 25.71
CA GLY A 11 -1.86 9.40 25.85
C GLY A 11 -2.74 9.88 24.68
N GLU A 12 -3.32 11.06 24.83
CA GLU A 12 -4.13 11.69 23.79
C GLU A 12 -3.40 11.71 22.44
N ARG A 13 -4.12 11.43 21.36
CA ARG A 13 -3.59 11.35 19.97
C ARG A 13 -2.43 10.34 19.80
N GLY A 14 -2.35 9.34 20.69
CA GLY A 14 -1.33 8.31 20.61
C GLY A 14 0.06 8.78 21.03
N VAL A 15 0.15 9.71 21.98
CA VAL A 15 1.43 10.09 22.61
C VAL A 15 2.07 8.85 23.22
N GLY A 16 3.36 8.61 22.91
CA GLY A 16 4.10 7.41 23.34
C GLY A 16 4.12 6.27 22.32
N LEU A 17 3.38 6.38 21.21
CA LEU A 17 3.43 5.41 20.11
C LEU A 17 4.28 5.94 18.94
N SER A 18 5.04 5.03 18.29
CA SER A 18 5.68 5.34 17.01
C SER A 18 4.64 5.52 15.89
N GLY A 19 5.03 6.18 14.79
CA GLY A 19 4.16 6.36 13.62
C GLY A 19 3.62 5.02 13.10
N GLY A 20 4.49 4.02 12.93
CA GLY A 20 4.08 2.68 12.49
C GLY A 20 3.16 1.95 13.49
N GLN A 21 3.32 2.16 14.81
CA GLN A 21 2.38 1.62 15.79
C GLN A 21 1.01 2.26 15.68
N LYS A 22 0.94 3.59 15.49
CA LYS A 22 -0.32 4.31 15.26
C LYS A 22 -1.04 3.81 14.02
N GLN A 23 -0.31 3.64 12.92
CA GLN A 23 -0.87 3.11 11.65
C GLN A 23 -1.43 1.70 11.83
N ARG A 24 -0.70 0.78 12.46
CA ARG A 24 -1.18 -0.59 12.72
C ARG A 24 -2.42 -0.63 13.61
N ILE A 25 -2.48 0.20 14.65
CA ILE A 25 -3.67 0.30 15.51
C ILE A 25 -4.87 0.86 14.72
N SER A 26 -4.65 1.89 13.90
CA SER A 26 -5.69 2.46 13.04
C SER A 26 -6.24 1.42 12.05
N LEU A 27 -5.35 0.65 11.43
CA LEU A 27 -5.73 -0.44 10.53
C LEU A 27 -6.52 -1.54 11.26
N ALA A 28 -6.05 -1.97 12.43
CA ALA A 28 -6.74 -2.97 13.24
C ALA A 28 -8.17 -2.51 13.63
N ARG A 29 -8.34 -1.23 13.97
CA ARG A 29 -9.67 -0.65 14.24
C ARG A 29 -10.58 -0.68 13.02
N ALA A 30 -10.04 -0.35 11.83
CA ALA A 30 -10.81 -0.38 10.58
C ALA A 30 -11.25 -1.79 10.20
N ILE A 31 -10.43 -2.82 10.46
CA ILE A 31 -10.74 -4.22 10.18
C ILE A 31 -11.74 -4.80 11.20
N ALA A 32 -11.66 -4.37 12.46
CA ALA A 32 -12.49 -4.92 13.56
C ALA A 32 -14.01 -4.79 13.31
N ILE A 33 -14.44 -3.81 12.53
CA ILE A 33 -15.84 -3.61 12.16
C ILE A 33 -16.30 -4.44 10.95
N LYS A 34 -15.40 -5.28 10.39
CA LYS A 34 -15.64 -6.13 9.21
C LYS A 34 -16.29 -5.37 8.04
N PRO A 35 -15.63 -4.33 7.50
CA PRO A 35 -16.22 -3.47 6.49
C PRO A 35 -16.35 -4.19 5.14
N ALA A 36 -17.41 -3.90 4.38
CA ALA A 36 -17.55 -4.35 2.99
C ALA A 36 -16.54 -3.68 2.04
N ILE A 37 -16.11 -2.44 2.36
CA ILE A 37 -15.11 -1.68 1.61
C ILE A 37 -14.08 -1.13 2.61
N LEU A 38 -12.82 -1.44 2.38
CA LEU A 38 -11.68 -0.95 3.16
C LEU A 38 -10.80 -0.05 2.30
N ILE A 39 -10.69 1.22 2.68
CA ILE A 39 -9.84 2.20 2.00
C ILE A 39 -8.54 2.35 2.78
N LEU A 40 -7.43 2.11 2.11
CA LEU A 40 -6.06 2.16 2.64
C LEU A 40 -5.33 3.30 1.92
N ASP A 41 -5.36 4.50 2.53
CA ASP A 41 -4.69 5.68 1.99
C ASP A 41 -3.35 5.87 2.70
N ASP A 42 -2.26 5.57 1.99
CA ASP A 42 -0.86 5.67 2.46
C ASP A 42 -0.62 5.09 3.87
N THR A 43 -1.37 4.03 4.20
CA THR A 43 -1.42 3.45 5.56
C THR A 43 -0.12 2.74 5.96
N THR A 44 0.81 2.58 5.04
CA THR A 44 2.08 1.87 5.27
C THR A 44 3.32 2.76 5.07
N SER A 45 3.14 4.07 4.84
CA SER A 45 4.25 5.00 4.59
C SER A 45 5.24 5.14 5.76
N ALA A 46 4.77 4.95 7.00
CA ALA A 46 5.59 5.05 8.21
C ALA A 46 6.07 3.70 8.76
N VAL A 47 5.90 2.61 8.01
CA VAL A 47 6.43 1.29 8.35
C VAL A 47 7.54 0.90 7.37
N ASP A 48 8.46 0.04 7.82
CA ASP A 48 9.49 -0.54 6.96
C ASP A 48 8.88 -1.53 5.93
N MET A 49 9.64 -1.81 4.87
CA MET A 49 9.18 -2.64 3.75
C MET A 49 8.79 -4.06 4.17
N GLU A 50 9.46 -4.65 5.16
CA GLU A 50 9.17 -5.99 5.66
C GLU A 50 7.83 -6.01 6.39
N THR A 51 7.62 -5.03 7.28
CA THR A 51 6.32 -4.85 7.97
C THR A 51 5.19 -4.56 6.99
N GLU A 52 5.43 -3.75 5.95
CA GLU A 52 4.45 -3.49 4.90
C GLU A 52 4.05 -4.78 4.17
N ALA A 53 5.02 -5.60 3.77
CA ALA A 53 4.76 -6.87 3.10
C ALA A 53 3.93 -7.82 3.97
N HIS A 54 4.24 -7.93 5.27
CA HIS A 54 3.45 -8.72 6.22
C HIS A 54 2.02 -8.21 6.38
N ILE A 55 1.81 -6.90 6.43
CA ILE A 55 0.47 -6.30 6.49
C ILE A 55 -0.32 -6.64 5.23
N GLN A 56 0.28 -6.48 4.04
CA GLN A 56 -0.36 -6.78 2.77
C GLN A 56 -0.73 -8.27 2.66
N GLN A 57 0.18 -9.15 3.06
CA GLN A 57 -0.10 -10.58 3.08
C GLN A 57 -1.27 -10.91 4.02
N ALA A 58 -1.27 -10.38 5.24
CA ALA A 58 -2.34 -10.60 6.20
C ALA A 58 -3.70 -10.08 5.69
N LEU A 59 -3.72 -8.93 5.03
CA LEU A 59 -4.93 -8.37 4.41
C LEU A 59 -5.46 -9.22 3.25
N ASN A 60 -4.59 -9.96 2.56
CA ASN A 60 -5.00 -10.80 1.44
C ASN A 60 -5.42 -12.21 1.86
N GLU A 61 -4.77 -12.78 2.86
CA GLU A 61 -4.91 -14.19 3.20
C GLU A 61 -5.70 -14.45 4.50
N GLN A 62 -5.75 -13.46 5.42
CA GLN A 62 -6.25 -13.69 6.78
C GLN A 62 -7.58 -12.99 7.09
N LEU A 63 -8.13 -12.21 6.16
CA LEU A 63 -9.46 -11.65 6.38
C LEU A 63 -10.51 -12.76 6.23
N ASP A 64 -11.27 -13.01 7.29
CA ASP A 64 -12.33 -14.02 7.38
C ASP A 64 -13.69 -13.55 6.86
N PHE A 65 -13.72 -12.42 6.13
CA PHE A 65 -14.94 -11.81 5.59
C PHE A 65 -14.67 -11.19 4.21
N PRO A 66 -15.70 -11.12 3.34
CA PRO A 66 -15.60 -10.50 2.03
C PRO A 66 -15.39 -8.99 2.17
N CYS A 67 -14.35 -8.47 1.52
CA CYS A 67 -13.99 -7.06 1.61
C CYS A 67 -13.35 -6.57 0.31
N THR A 68 -13.92 -5.52 -0.28
CA THR A 68 -13.25 -4.81 -1.38
C THR A 68 -12.20 -3.87 -0.81
N LYS A 69 -10.94 -4.05 -1.22
CA LYS A 69 -9.82 -3.21 -0.77
C LYS A 69 -9.49 -2.16 -1.83
N ILE A 70 -9.49 -0.89 -1.44
CA ILE A 70 -9.03 0.23 -2.27
C ILE A 70 -7.73 0.72 -1.66
N ILE A 71 -6.62 0.52 -2.36
CA ILE A 71 -5.28 0.86 -1.89
C ILE A 71 -4.79 2.08 -2.67
N ILE A 72 -4.51 3.16 -1.97
CA ILE A 72 -3.88 4.36 -2.52
C ILE A 72 -2.42 4.32 -2.08
N ALA A 73 -1.51 4.20 -3.03
CA ALA A 73 -0.09 4.06 -2.74
C ALA A 73 0.78 4.71 -3.81
N GLN A 74 1.96 5.13 -3.40
CA GLN A 74 2.99 5.68 -4.29
C GLN A 74 4.02 4.61 -4.70
N ARG A 75 4.04 3.47 -4.01
CA ARG A 75 4.94 2.36 -4.30
C ARG A 75 4.23 1.28 -5.10
N ILE A 76 4.82 0.88 -6.22
CA ILE A 76 4.27 -0.21 -7.04
C ILE A 76 4.27 -1.54 -6.28
N SER A 77 5.24 -1.77 -5.41
CA SER A 77 5.29 -2.96 -4.55
C SER A 77 4.00 -3.19 -3.75
N SER A 78 3.33 -2.11 -3.33
CA SER A 78 2.09 -2.17 -2.56
C SER A 78 0.86 -2.50 -3.40
N THR A 79 0.92 -2.32 -4.72
CA THR A 79 -0.23 -2.43 -5.63
C THR A 79 -0.12 -3.54 -6.67
N LYS A 80 1.09 -4.09 -6.89
CA LYS A 80 1.36 -5.07 -7.97
C LYS A 80 0.48 -6.32 -7.94
N ASN A 81 -0.02 -6.71 -6.77
CA ASN A 81 -0.88 -7.89 -6.58
C ASN A 81 -2.38 -7.53 -6.57
N ALA A 82 -2.76 -6.30 -6.90
CA ALA A 82 -4.14 -5.91 -6.97
C ALA A 82 -4.82 -6.47 -8.24
N ASP A 83 -6.09 -6.85 -8.14
CA ASP A 83 -6.90 -7.33 -9.26
C ASP A 83 -7.04 -6.27 -10.35
N LYS A 84 -7.00 -5.00 -9.96
CA LYS A 84 -7.10 -3.86 -10.86
C LYS A 84 -6.28 -2.69 -10.33
N ILE A 85 -5.45 -2.13 -11.19
CA ILE A 85 -4.64 -0.94 -10.93
C ILE A 85 -5.19 0.20 -11.78
N ILE A 86 -5.28 1.39 -11.19
CA ILE A 86 -5.74 2.62 -11.85
C ILE A 86 -4.66 3.68 -11.64
N ILE A 87 -4.17 4.27 -12.72
CA ILE A 87 -3.21 5.36 -12.69
C ILE A 87 -3.93 6.69 -12.88
N LEU A 88 -3.74 7.57 -11.89
CA LEU A 88 -4.28 8.93 -11.89
C LEU A 88 -3.16 9.92 -12.18
N ARG A 89 -3.37 10.78 -13.20
CA ARG A 89 -2.50 11.93 -13.49
C ARG A 89 -3.37 13.14 -13.81
N ASP A 90 -3.02 14.28 -13.22
CA ASP A 90 -3.71 15.56 -13.46
C ASP A 90 -5.25 15.44 -13.31
N GLY A 91 -5.70 14.67 -12.30
CA GLY A 91 -7.11 14.45 -12.01
C GLY A 91 -7.85 13.52 -13.00
N LYS A 92 -7.11 12.82 -13.89
CA LYS A 92 -7.69 11.91 -14.90
C LYS A 92 -7.12 10.51 -14.77
N ILE A 93 -7.93 9.52 -15.10
CA ILE A 93 -7.47 8.14 -15.29
C ILE A 93 -6.72 8.07 -16.62
N THR A 94 -5.43 7.73 -16.55
CA THR A 94 -4.57 7.62 -17.74
C THR A 94 -4.32 6.17 -18.16
N GLU A 95 -4.23 5.26 -17.19
CA GLU A 95 -4.00 3.84 -17.45
C GLU A 95 -4.83 3.00 -16.47
N THR A 96 -5.25 1.82 -16.89
CA THR A 96 -5.96 0.85 -16.05
C THR A 96 -5.68 -0.57 -16.54
N GLY A 97 -5.49 -1.50 -15.61
CA GLY A 97 -5.24 -2.91 -15.92
C GLY A 97 -4.66 -3.67 -14.73
N THR A 98 -4.20 -4.91 -14.96
CA THR A 98 -3.37 -5.65 -14.02
C THR A 98 -1.91 -5.19 -14.12
N HIS A 99 -1.07 -5.65 -13.19
CA HIS A 99 0.37 -5.38 -13.23
C HIS A 99 0.99 -5.79 -14.59
N GLU A 100 0.72 -7.01 -15.04
CA GLU A 100 1.28 -7.55 -16.29
C GLU A 100 0.81 -6.75 -17.50
N GLN A 101 -0.45 -6.38 -17.55
CA GLN A 101 -1.01 -5.56 -18.63
C GLN A 101 -0.34 -4.20 -18.70
N LEU A 102 -0.20 -3.53 -17.56
CA LEU A 102 0.40 -2.19 -17.48
C LEU A 102 1.90 -2.20 -17.78
N ILE A 103 2.62 -3.25 -17.37
CA ILE A 103 4.03 -3.44 -17.74
C ILE A 103 4.17 -3.59 -19.26
N SER A 104 3.29 -4.37 -19.91
CA SER A 104 3.36 -4.62 -21.37
C SER A 104 2.99 -3.39 -22.22
N GLN A 105 2.21 -2.46 -21.67
CA GLN A 105 1.80 -1.23 -22.37
C GLN A 105 2.94 -0.21 -22.53
N ASN A 106 4.06 -0.37 -21.79
CA ASN A 106 5.19 0.58 -21.79
C ASN A 106 4.78 2.04 -21.50
N GLY A 107 3.71 2.22 -20.72
CA GLY A 107 3.17 3.52 -20.33
C GLY A 107 3.87 4.13 -19.09
N TYR A 108 3.18 5.06 -18.45
CA TYR A 108 3.67 5.73 -17.24
C TYR A 108 3.88 4.76 -16.08
N TYR A 109 2.98 3.78 -15.91
CA TYR A 109 3.14 2.75 -14.89
C TYR A 109 4.46 1.99 -15.04
N ARG A 110 4.82 1.59 -16.25
CA ARG A 110 6.09 0.91 -16.54
C ARG A 110 7.29 1.79 -16.20
N GLN A 111 7.27 3.06 -16.55
CA GLN A 111 8.35 4.00 -16.23
C GLN A 111 8.59 4.10 -14.71
N ILE A 112 7.51 4.22 -13.91
CA ILE A 112 7.63 4.25 -12.45
C ILE A 112 8.13 2.93 -11.90
N TYR A 113 7.68 1.80 -12.46
CA TYR A 113 8.16 0.47 -12.06
C TYR A 113 9.66 0.33 -12.27
N ASP A 114 10.18 0.70 -13.43
CA ASP A 114 11.60 0.62 -13.76
C ASP A 114 12.43 1.51 -12.82
N LEU A 115 11.96 2.73 -12.55
CA LEU A 115 12.60 3.64 -11.60
C LEU A 115 12.65 3.08 -10.17
N GLN A 116 11.54 2.52 -9.68
CA GLN A 116 11.46 1.98 -8.32
C GLN A 116 12.18 0.64 -8.17
N SER A 117 12.32 -0.12 -9.25
CA SER A 117 13.02 -1.41 -9.27
C SER A 117 14.53 -1.26 -9.47
N GLY A 118 15.05 -0.04 -9.65
CA GLY A 118 16.46 0.21 -9.94
C GLY A 118 16.90 -0.30 -11.32
N ILE A 119 15.96 -0.62 -12.19
CA ILE A 119 16.22 -0.96 -13.58
C ILE A 119 16.52 0.36 -14.27
N ASN A 120 17.83 0.69 -14.39
CA ASN A 120 18.25 1.86 -15.15
C ASN A 120 17.76 1.70 -16.58
N CYS A 121 16.80 2.49 -17.00
CA CYS A 121 16.65 2.81 -18.40
C CYS A 121 17.95 3.50 -18.83
N SER A 122 18.88 2.74 -19.36
CA SER A 122 19.94 3.29 -20.19
C SER A 122 19.22 3.97 -21.35
N ALA A 123 19.00 5.25 -21.23
CA ALA A 123 18.66 6.08 -22.36
C ALA A 123 19.88 6.02 -23.30
N ASP A 124 19.88 5.06 -24.20
CA ASP A 124 20.68 5.17 -25.40
C ASP A 124 20.16 6.39 -26.18
N GLY A 125 20.63 7.55 -25.79
CA GLY A 125 20.65 8.72 -26.64
C GLY A 125 21.69 8.45 -27.72
N LYS A 126 21.23 8.16 -28.92
CA LYS A 126 22.02 8.38 -30.13
C LYS A 126 21.50 9.60 -30.82
N GLU A 127 22.40 10.59 -30.88
CA GLU A 127 22.75 11.54 -31.95
C GLU A 127 21.60 12.06 -32.80
#